data_af07ae89a119930ed565f677b6174485
#
_entry.id   af07ae89a119930ed565f677b6174485
#
_cell.length_a   1.000
_cell.length_b   1.000
_cell.length_c   1.000
_cell.angle_alpha   90.00
_cell.angle_beta   90.00
_cell.angle_gamma   90.00
#
_symmetry.space_group_name_H-M   'P 1'
#
loop_
_entity.id
_entity.type
_entity.pdbx_description
1 polymer ?
#
loop_
_entity_poly.entity_id
_entity_poly.type
_entity_poly.pdbx_seq_one_letter_code
_entity_poly.pdbx_strand_id
1 'polypeptide(L)'
;MSQDTDGVSTAKDGGSLSGGNGDSPVGADPQPATYYHLARAVLYREYLIFVRYPANAVGGIVVALFFFGVLFYGGRLLTGQALSNSLEGIIVGYFLWTLSVGAYSSVSNDIGSEVQWGTLERHITTPFGFAPVALLKGLAKVVRTFLTSAIILVVMLLLTGARLSLDPITVVIVAGLSIVSVLGLGFAAGGITVLYKRVGNWLNLLQFGFIVLVSAPVLDAPWTRFLPLAHGSALLQRAMVYGVRLWEF
;
A
#
# COMPACT_ATOMS: atom_id res chain seq x y z
N MET A 1 35.38 38.20 -55.43
CA MET A 1 36.17 39.37 -55.12
C MET A 1 36.61 39.21 -53.68
N SER A 2 37.85 38.81 -53.58
CA SER A 2 38.92 39.13 -52.64
C SER A 2 38.69 38.56 -51.22
N GLN A 3 39.34 37.46 -50.85
CA GLN A 3 40.72 37.36 -50.28
C GLN A 3 40.87 38.29 -49.06
N ASP A 4 41.10 37.71 -47.86
CA ASP A 4 42.43 37.52 -47.36
C ASP A 4 42.54 36.56 -46.21
N THR A 5 43.49 35.70 -46.35
CA THR A 5 44.22 34.87 -45.38
C THR A 5 44.96 35.74 -44.36
N ASP A 6 45.22 35.24 -43.18
CA ASP A 6 46.47 35.12 -42.47
C ASP A 6 46.33 35.17 -40.95
N GLY A 7 47.04 34.28 -40.29
CA GLY A 7 47.37 34.45 -38.91
C GLY A 7 47.53 33.19 -38.08
N VAL A 8 48.39 32.26 -38.49
CA VAL A 8 48.97 31.24 -37.63
C VAL A 8 49.83 31.91 -36.58
N SER A 9 49.49 31.73 -35.31
CA SER A 9 50.40 31.92 -34.19
C SER A 9 50.42 30.73 -33.28
N THR A 10 51.40 29.90 -33.47
CA THR A 10 51.87 28.87 -32.54
C THR A 10 52.45 29.53 -31.30
N ALA A 11 51.77 29.41 -30.15
CA ALA A 11 52.38 29.60 -28.86
C ALA A 11 52.35 28.27 -28.09
N LYS A 12 53.50 27.65 -28.10
CA LYS A 12 53.88 26.46 -27.35
C LYS A 12 54.27 26.95 -25.95
N ASP A 13 53.38 26.82 -24.97
CA ASP A 13 53.77 26.93 -23.57
C ASP A 13 53.51 25.63 -22.86
N GLY A 14 54.58 24.95 -22.57
CA GLY A 14 54.67 23.80 -21.73
C GLY A 14 54.44 24.19 -20.25
N GLY A 15 53.19 24.06 -19.81
CA GLY A 15 52.89 24.04 -18.41
C GLY A 15 52.75 22.62 -17.93
N SER A 16 53.78 22.09 -17.29
CA SER A 16 53.74 20.84 -16.53
C SER A 16 52.73 21.02 -15.39
N LEU A 17 51.51 20.52 -15.60
CA LEU A 17 50.58 20.33 -14.51
C LEU A 17 51.02 19.09 -13.71
N SER A 18 51.76 19.39 -12.66
CA SER A 18 52.06 18.50 -11.55
C SER A 18 50.83 17.70 -11.17
N GLY A 19 50.97 16.36 -11.19
CA GLY A 19 49.95 15.41 -10.77
C GLY A 19 49.51 15.70 -9.37
N GLY A 20 48.31 16.26 -9.24
CA GLY A 20 47.51 16.10 -8.07
C GLY A 20 46.92 14.68 -8.10
N ASN A 21 47.54 13.78 -7.35
CA ASN A 21 46.91 12.52 -6.95
C ASN A 21 45.64 12.87 -6.19
N GLY A 22 44.56 13.09 -6.93
CA GLY A 22 43.22 13.02 -6.37
C GLY A 22 42.95 11.55 -6.11
N ASP A 23 43.31 11.10 -4.91
CA ASP A 23 42.74 9.89 -4.32
C ASP A 23 41.23 10.08 -4.20
N SER A 24 40.56 9.88 -5.33
CA SER A 24 39.17 9.56 -5.32
C SER A 24 39.07 8.23 -4.57
N PRO A 25 38.22 8.11 -3.53
CA PRO A 25 37.98 6.82 -2.89
C PRO A 25 37.14 5.95 -3.82
N VAL A 26 37.70 5.61 -5.00
CA VAL A 26 37.18 4.61 -5.91
C VAL A 26 37.71 3.27 -5.42
N GLY A 27 37.08 2.73 -4.40
CA GLY A 27 37.53 1.47 -3.82
C GLY A 27 36.65 0.95 -2.68
N ALA A 28 35.41 1.41 -2.59
CA ALA A 28 34.43 0.61 -1.88
C ALA A 28 34.02 -0.51 -2.84
N ASP A 29 34.58 -1.72 -2.64
CA ASP A 29 34.06 -2.91 -3.28
C ASP A 29 32.54 -2.89 -3.16
N PRO A 30 31.80 -3.05 -4.28
CA PRO A 30 30.35 -3.07 -4.22
C PRO A 30 29.96 -4.21 -3.30
N GLN A 31 29.53 -3.85 -2.07
CA GLN A 31 29.03 -4.81 -1.09
C GLN A 31 28.02 -5.72 -1.81
N PRO A 32 28.12 -7.04 -1.67
CA PRO A 32 27.24 -7.95 -2.36
C PRO A 32 25.81 -7.57 -2.02
N ALA A 33 25.01 -7.30 -3.06
CA ALA A 33 23.63 -6.88 -2.92
C ALA A 33 22.86 -7.98 -2.19
N THR A 34 22.58 -7.75 -0.90
CA THR A 34 21.90 -8.71 -0.03
C THR A 34 20.43 -8.35 0.08
N TYR A 35 19.53 -9.32 0.09
CA TYR A 35 18.08 -9.11 0.29
C TYR A 35 17.76 -8.29 1.55
N TYR A 36 18.59 -8.40 2.58
CA TYR A 36 18.47 -7.59 3.80
C TYR A 36 18.62 -6.09 3.51
N HIS A 37 19.64 -5.70 2.73
CA HIS A 37 19.85 -4.30 2.36
C HIS A 37 18.72 -3.77 1.49
N LEU A 38 18.20 -4.61 0.59
CA LEU A 38 17.03 -4.28 -0.23
C LEU A 38 15.79 -4.05 0.65
N ALA A 39 15.48 -4.98 1.56
CA ALA A 39 14.34 -4.86 2.47
C ALA A 39 14.44 -3.61 3.34
N ARG A 40 15.62 -3.36 3.92
CA ARG A 40 15.88 -2.16 4.72
C ARG A 40 15.69 -0.87 3.91
N ALA A 41 16.19 -0.83 2.70
CA ALA A 41 16.06 0.35 1.82
C ALA A 41 14.59 0.61 1.46
N VAL A 42 13.82 -0.43 1.14
CA VAL A 42 12.40 -0.34 0.83
C VAL A 42 11.59 0.14 2.03
N LEU A 43 11.80 -0.45 3.21
CA LEU A 43 11.11 -0.04 4.46
C LEU A 43 11.48 1.39 4.85
N TYR A 44 12.76 1.75 4.75
CA TYR A 44 13.22 3.11 5.04
C TYR A 44 12.62 4.16 4.10
N ARG A 45 12.49 3.81 2.80
CA ARG A 45 11.80 4.67 1.82
C ARG A 45 10.34 4.91 2.21
N GLU A 46 9.58 3.85 2.57
CA GLU A 46 8.17 3.99 2.98
C GLU A 46 8.04 4.80 4.27
N TYR A 47 8.95 4.62 5.23
CA TYR A 47 9.02 5.43 6.44
C TYR A 47 9.27 6.91 6.12
N LEU A 48 10.23 7.22 5.25
CA LEU A 48 10.52 8.59 4.84
C LEU A 48 9.33 9.26 4.15
N ILE A 49 8.61 8.54 3.29
CA ILE A 49 7.40 9.05 2.63
C ILE A 49 6.34 9.41 3.68
N PHE A 50 6.15 8.56 4.68
CA PHE A 50 5.17 8.80 5.74
C PHE A 50 5.53 10.04 6.57
N VAL A 51 6.80 10.18 6.96
CA VAL A 51 7.28 11.31 7.79
C VAL A 51 7.37 12.61 7.00
N ARG A 52 7.77 12.55 5.73
CA ARG A 52 7.98 13.74 4.90
C ARG A 52 6.69 14.35 4.34
N TYR A 53 5.65 13.52 4.17
CA TYR A 53 4.36 13.94 3.62
C TYR A 53 3.19 13.64 4.58
N PRO A 54 3.21 14.18 5.81
CA PRO A 54 2.16 13.89 6.79
C PRO A 54 0.79 14.40 6.34
N ALA A 55 0.73 15.50 5.60
CA ALA A 55 -0.52 16.06 5.08
C ALA A 55 -1.27 15.06 4.17
N ASN A 56 -0.56 14.28 3.37
CA ASN A 56 -1.19 13.28 2.52
C ASN A 56 -1.74 12.09 3.34
N ALA A 57 -1.01 11.66 4.37
CA ALA A 57 -1.47 10.59 5.26
C ALA A 57 -2.69 11.04 6.08
N VAL A 58 -2.64 12.25 6.66
CA VAL A 58 -3.75 12.84 7.42
C VAL A 58 -4.96 13.07 6.52
N GLY A 59 -4.76 13.59 5.30
CA GLY A 59 -5.84 13.77 4.32
C GLY A 59 -6.58 12.47 4.01
N GLY A 60 -5.85 11.37 3.81
CA GLY A 60 -6.44 10.05 3.59
C GLY A 60 -7.26 9.55 4.79
N ILE A 61 -6.75 9.76 6.01
CA ILE A 61 -7.45 9.40 7.25
C ILE A 61 -8.74 10.22 7.39
N VAL A 62 -8.66 11.54 7.17
CA VAL A 62 -9.83 12.44 7.26
C VAL A 62 -10.91 12.03 6.26
N VAL A 63 -10.55 11.74 5.01
CA VAL A 63 -11.50 11.27 3.98
C VAL A 63 -12.13 9.95 4.42
N ALA A 64 -11.35 8.98 4.91
CA ALA A 64 -11.88 7.72 5.37
C ALA A 64 -12.85 7.91 6.55
N LEU A 65 -12.50 8.73 7.54
CA LEU A 65 -13.36 9.02 8.68
C LEU A 65 -14.64 9.78 8.27
N PHE A 66 -14.55 10.66 7.29
CA PHE A 66 -15.72 11.35 6.72
C PHE A 66 -16.69 10.33 6.11
N PHE A 67 -16.22 9.44 5.25
CA PHE A 67 -17.05 8.38 4.67
C PHE A 67 -17.62 7.44 5.73
N PHE A 68 -16.83 7.07 6.72
CA PHE A 68 -17.34 6.31 7.86
C PHE A 68 -18.46 7.06 8.58
N GLY A 69 -18.28 8.35 8.86
CA GLY A 69 -19.29 9.18 9.51
C GLY A 69 -20.59 9.22 8.71
N VAL A 70 -20.52 9.41 7.37
CA VAL A 70 -21.69 9.39 6.50
C VAL A 70 -22.40 8.02 6.55
N LEU A 71 -21.66 6.92 6.47
CA LEU A 71 -22.23 5.57 6.54
C LEU A 71 -22.85 5.27 7.90
N PHE A 72 -22.13 5.59 8.98
CA PHE A 72 -22.52 5.28 10.35
C PHE A 72 -23.71 6.12 10.81
N TYR A 73 -23.61 7.44 10.70
CA TYR A 73 -24.68 8.35 11.12
C TYR A 73 -25.83 8.38 10.13
N GLY A 74 -25.55 8.29 8.82
CA GLY A 74 -26.57 8.17 7.78
C GLY A 74 -27.37 6.87 7.91
N GLY A 75 -26.70 5.76 8.13
CA GLY A 75 -27.35 4.47 8.42
C GLY A 75 -28.24 4.53 9.67
N ARG A 76 -27.75 5.15 10.73
CA ARG A 76 -28.51 5.32 11.99
C ARG A 76 -29.76 6.20 11.82
N LEU A 77 -29.69 7.25 10.99
CA LEU A 77 -30.82 8.13 10.70
C LEU A 77 -31.92 7.40 9.91
N LEU A 78 -31.53 6.52 8.95
CA LEU A 78 -32.47 5.81 8.08
C LEU A 78 -33.16 4.64 8.76
N THR A 79 -32.48 3.94 9.67
CA THR A 79 -32.96 2.69 10.27
C THR A 79 -33.39 2.82 11.73
N GLY A 80 -33.22 4.00 12.34
CA GLY A 80 -33.54 4.25 13.74
C GLY A 80 -32.67 3.40 14.69
N GLN A 81 -33.23 3.04 15.85
CA GLN A 81 -32.52 2.26 16.89
C GLN A 81 -32.33 0.76 16.56
N ALA A 82 -32.91 0.28 15.44
CA ALA A 82 -32.83 -1.14 15.06
C ALA A 82 -31.40 -1.63 14.74
N LEU A 83 -30.44 -0.70 14.51
CA LEU A 83 -29.05 -1.01 14.24
C LEU A 83 -28.14 -1.08 15.47
N SER A 84 -28.65 -0.92 16.69
CA SER A 84 -27.79 -0.89 17.89
C SER A 84 -26.90 -2.14 18.03
N ASN A 85 -27.41 -3.30 17.64
CA ASN A 85 -26.66 -4.57 17.67
C ASN A 85 -25.79 -4.82 16.44
N SER A 86 -25.91 -3.98 15.38
CA SER A 86 -25.14 -4.10 14.14
C SER A 86 -24.02 -3.06 14.01
N LEU A 87 -23.96 -2.09 14.92
CA LEU A 87 -22.97 -0.98 14.83
C LEU A 87 -21.54 -1.48 14.92
N GLU A 88 -21.28 -2.47 15.76
CA GLU A 88 -19.97 -3.08 15.92
C GLU A 88 -19.55 -3.80 14.64
N GLY A 89 -20.48 -4.51 14.00
CA GLY A 89 -20.23 -5.15 12.69
C GLY A 89 -19.91 -4.16 11.58
N ILE A 90 -20.54 -2.97 11.58
CA ILE A 90 -20.25 -1.89 10.61
C ILE A 90 -18.82 -1.37 10.81
N ILE A 91 -18.38 -1.16 12.06
CA ILE A 91 -17.02 -0.71 12.36
C ILE A 91 -15.99 -1.73 11.86
N VAL A 92 -16.20 -3.01 12.18
CA VAL A 92 -15.29 -4.10 11.76
C VAL A 92 -15.28 -4.25 10.24
N GLY A 93 -16.45 -4.22 9.60
CA GLY A 93 -16.57 -4.29 8.15
C GLY A 93 -15.89 -3.12 7.46
N TYR A 94 -16.08 -1.90 7.96
CA TYR A 94 -15.43 -0.71 7.43
C TYR A 94 -13.91 -0.74 7.62
N PHE A 95 -13.43 -1.20 8.76
CA PHE A 95 -11.99 -1.41 9.00
C PHE A 95 -11.40 -2.37 7.97
N LEU A 96 -12.01 -3.53 7.77
CA LEU A 96 -11.50 -4.51 6.81
C LEU A 96 -11.60 -4.00 5.36
N TRP A 97 -12.66 -3.25 5.03
CA TRP A 97 -12.81 -2.63 3.73
C TRP A 97 -11.71 -1.58 3.47
N THR A 98 -11.46 -0.65 4.38
CA THR A 98 -10.40 0.36 4.24
C THR A 98 -9.03 -0.27 4.13
N LEU A 99 -8.78 -1.31 4.90
CA LEU A 99 -7.54 -2.07 4.87
C LEU A 99 -7.35 -2.78 3.51
N SER A 100 -8.41 -3.38 2.98
CA SER A 100 -8.41 -4.08 1.69
C SER A 100 -8.22 -3.11 0.52
N VAL A 101 -8.98 -2.01 0.50
CA VAL A 101 -8.84 -0.96 -0.51
C VAL A 101 -7.44 -0.36 -0.48
N GLY A 102 -6.92 -0.09 0.71
CA GLY A 102 -5.57 0.46 0.87
C GLY A 102 -4.47 -0.49 0.38
N ALA A 103 -4.57 -1.79 0.71
CA ALA A 103 -3.61 -2.80 0.25
C ALA A 103 -3.67 -2.99 -1.28
N TYR A 104 -4.88 -3.13 -1.84
CA TYR A 104 -5.10 -3.24 -3.27
C TYR A 104 -4.56 -2.04 -4.04
N SER A 105 -5.03 -0.84 -3.68
CA SER A 105 -4.71 0.39 -4.40
C SER A 105 -3.23 0.77 -4.27
N SER A 106 -2.60 0.50 -3.13
CA SER A 106 -1.18 0.81 -2.95
C SER A 106 -0.28 0.00 -3.86
N VAL A 107 -0.60 -1.28 -4.11
CA VAL A 107 0.16 -2.15 -5.02
C VAL A 107 -0.17 -1.85 -6.47
N SER A 108 -1.47 -1.79 -6.81
CA SER A 108 -1.93 -1.54 -8.18
C SER A 108 -1.45 -0.19 -8.71
N ASN A 109 -1.57 0.88 -7.90
CA ASN A 109 -1.14 2.23 -8.28
C ASN A 109 0.39 2.36 -8.34
N ASP A 110 1.14 1.62 -7.51
CA ASP A 110 2.61 1.64 -7.57
C ASP A 110 3.10 1.09 -8.93
N ILE A 111 2.61 -0.09 -9.30
CA ILE A 111 2.94 -0.69 -10.59
C ILE A 111 2.45 0.20 -11.74
N GLY A 112 1.23 0.75 -11.63
CA GLY A 112 0.68 1.66 -12.63
C GLY A 112 1.50 2.92 -12.82
N SER A 113 2.01 3.53 -11.75
CA SER A 113 2.87 4.70 -11.83
C SER A 113 4.24 4.38 -12.44
N GLU A 114 4.83 3.24 -12.10
CA GLU A 114 6.09 2.78 -12.68
C GLU A 114 5.98 2.55 -14.21
N VAL A 115 4.84 2.01 -14.65
CA VAL A 115 4.54 1.85 -16.08
C VAL A 115 4.40 3.21 -16.78
N GLN A 116 3.70 4.16 -16.16
CA GLN A 116 3.49 5.49 -16.74
C GLN A 116 4.78 6.30 -16.81
N TRP A 117 5.65 6.17 -15.81
CA TRP A 117 6.94 6.89 -15.75
C TRP A 117 8.08 6.18 -16.50
N GLY A 118 7.84 4.98 -17.04
CA GLY A 118 8.86 4.20 -17.72
C GLY A 118 10.00 3.69 -16.82
N THR A 119 9.74 3.64 -15.50
CA THR A 119 10.75 3.22 -14.52
C THR A 119 10.75 1.71 -14.27
N LEU A 120 9.78 0.99 -14.81
CA LEU A 120 9.64 -0.46 -14.66
C LEU A 120 10.89 -1.22 -15.15
N GLU A 121 11.50 -0.75 -16.24
CA GLU A 121 12.70 -1.37 -16.82
C GLU A 121 13.90 -1.36 -15.87
N ARG A 122 14.01 -0.33 -15.02
CA ARG A 122 15.06 -0.24 -14.00
C ARG A 122 14.95 -1.36 -12.94
N HIS A 123 13.75 -1.83 -12.66
CA HIS A 123 13.56 -2.93 -11.71
C HIS A 123 13.90 -4.29 -12.32
N ILE A 124 13.76 -4.44 -13.64
CA ILE A 124 14.12 -5.65 -14.36
C ILE A 124 15.66 -5.80 -14.44
N THR A 125 16.38 -4.69 -14.55
CA THR A 125 17.86 -4.67 -14.65
C THR A 125 18.57 -4.77 -13.29
N THR A 126 17.83 -4.80 -12.17
CA THR A 126 18.43 -4.99 -10.84
C THR A 126 18.95 -6.42 -10.67
N PRO A 127 20.03 -6.64 -9.89
CA PRO A 127 20.58 -7.98 -9.64
C PRO A 127 19.58 -8.92 -8.94
N PHE A 128 18.51 -8.39 -8.35
CA PHE A 128 17.46 -9.17 -7.66
C PHE A 128 16.32 -9.58 -8.59
N GLY A 129 16.16 -8.95 -9.75
CA GLY A 129 15.01 -9.12 -10.62
C GLY A 129 13.74 -8.40 -10.13
N PHE A 130 12.74 -8.35 -10.97
CA PHE A 130 11.48 -7.62 -10.71
C PHE A 130 10.65 -8.20 -9.55
N ALA A 131 10.46 -9.52 -9.53
CA ALA A 131 9.52 -10.16 -8.61
C ALA A 131 9.87 -9.97 -7.12
N PRO A 132 11.11 -10.20 -6.63
CA PRO A 132 11.45 -9.94 -5.23
C PRO A 132 11.32 -8.47 -4.84
N VAL A 133 11.69 -7.55 -5.73
CA VAL A 133 11.57 -6.11 -5.48
C VAL A 133 10.10 -5.71 -5.35
N ALA A 134 9.23 -6.16 -6.27
CA ALA A 134 7.80 -5.89 -6.26
C ALA A 134 7.12 -6.47 -5.00
N LEU A 135 7.47 -7.70 -4.61
CA LEU A 135 6.95 -8.34 -3.40
C LEU A 135 7.35 -7.58 -2.13
N LEU A 136 8.62 -7.20 -1.99
CA LEU A 136 9.09 -6.44 -0.83
C LEU A 136 8.44 -5.05 -0.75
N LYS A 137 8.28 -4.37 -1.88
CA LYS A 137 7.53 -3.10 -1.95
C LYS A 137 6.08 -3.30 -1.57
N GLY A 138 5.42 -4.32 -2.09
CA GLY A 138 4.04 -4.67 -1.75
C GLY A 138 3.89 -4.92 -0.25
N LEU A 139 4.78 -5.72 0.34
CA LEU A 139 4.76 -6.03 1.77
C LEU A 139 4.98 -4.78 2.65
N ALA A 140 5.93 -3.92 2.29
CA ALA A 140 6.18 -2.66 3.00
C ALA A 140 4.96 -1.73 2.98
N LYS A 141 4.26 -1.67 1.83
CA LYS A 141 3.02 -0.90 1.68
C LYS A 141 1.86 -1.48 2.49
N VAL A 142 1.76 -2.81 2.57
CA VAL A 142 0.78 -3.47 3.44
C VAL A 142 0.99 -3.10 4.89
N VAL A 143 2.22 -3.14 5.38
CA VAL A 143 2.54 -2.72 6.76
C VAL A 143 2.08 -1.29 7.00
N ARG A 144 2.39 -0.37 6.08
CA ARG A 144 1.94 1.02 6.18
C ARG A 144 0.42 1.14 6.16
N THR A 145 -0.25 0.43 5.26
CA THR A 145 -1.72 0.44 5.16
C THR A 145 -2.35 -0.10 6.44
N PHE A 146 -1.77 -1.17 7.00
CA PHE A 146 -2.23 -1.75 8.25
C PHE A 146 -2.15 -0.73 9.40
N LEU A 147 -1.02 -0.03 9.54
CA LEU A 147 -0.84 1.02 10.55
C LEU A 147 -1.86 2.16 10.37
N THR A 148 -2.06 2.62 9.14
CA THR A 148 -3.03 3.68 8.85
C THR A 148 -4.46 3.23 9.16
N SER A 149 -4.85 2.01 8.78
CA SER A 149 -6.18 1.46 9.06
C SER A 149 -6.39 1.20 10.56
N ALA A 150 -5.34 0.81 11.29
CA ALA A 150 -5.40 0.69 12.75
C ALA A 150 -5.64 2.05 13.43
N ILE A 151 -5.01 3.12 12.94
CA ILE A 151 -5.28 4.48 13.43
C ILE A 151 -6.74 4.87 13.16
N ILE A 152 -7.25 4.60 11.95
CA ILE A 152 -8.65 4.85 11.60
C ILE A 152 -9.58 4.08 12.53
N LEU A 153 -9.31 2.80 12.79
CA LEU A 153 -10.10 1.97 13.72
C LEU A 153 -10.14 2.58 15.12
N VAL A 154 -8.98 2.97 15.67
CA VAL A 154 -8.91 3.59 17.00
C VAL A 154 -9.75 4.87 17.05
N VAL A 155 -9.63 5.73 16.04
CA VAL A 155 -10.42 6.96 15.97
C VAL A 155 -11.91 6.66 15.86
N MET A 156 -12.31 5.67 15.06
CA MET A 156 -13.71 5.23 14.94
C MET A 156 -14.25 4.76 16.29
N LEU A 157 -13.49 3.97 17.04
CA LEU A 157 -13.88 3.50 18.39
C LEU A 157 -14.05 4.67 19.37
N LEU A 158 -13.14 5.64 19.33
CA LEU A 158 -13.24 6.84 20.17
C LEU A 158 -14.46 7.71 19.82
N LEU A 159 -14.79 7.85 18.54
CA LEU A 159 -15.93 8.64 18.08
C LEU A 159 -17.27 7.96 18.34
N THR A 160 -17.33 6.63 18.26
CA THR A 160 -18.58 5.88 18.41
C THR A 160 -18.85 5.42 19.85
N GLY A 161 -17.79 5.38 20.68
CA GLY A 161 -17.86 4.80 22.03
C GLY A 161 -18.10 3.29 22.05
N ALA A 162 -17.97 2.60 20.90
CA ALA A 162 -18.19 1.16 20.80
C ALA A 162 -17.10 0.40 21.58
N ARG A 163 -17.53 -0.64 22.30
CA ARG A 163 -16.62 -1.51 23.06
C ARG A 163 -16.40 -2.82 22.31
N LEU A 164 -15.39 -2.85 21.47
CA LEU A 164 -14.96 -4.06 20.78
C LEU A 164 -13.89 -4.79 21.61
N SER A 165 -13.96 -6.12 21.60
CA SER A 165 -12.89 -6.94 22.17
C SER A 165 -11.70 -6.91 21.23
N LEU A 166 -10.71 -6.07 21.53
CA LEU A 166 -9.49 -5.97 20.75
C LEU A 166 -8.43 -6.92 21.32
N ASP A 167 -8.43 -8.17 20.86
CA ASP A 167 -7.24 -9.01 20.98
C ASP A 167 -6.29 -8.67 19.80
N PRO A 168 -5.20 -7.90 20.05
CA PRO A 168 -4.37 -7.38 18.98
C PRO A 168 -3.72 -8.51 18.16
N ILE A 169 -3.42 -9.64 18.79
CA ILE A 169 -2.79 -10.77 18.12
C ILE A 169 -3.77 -11.39 17.11
N THR A 170 -4.99 -11.67 17.54
CA THR A 170 -6.05 -12.24 16.69
C THR A 170 -6.39 -11.28 15.53
N VAL A 171 -6.55 -9.98 15.82
CA VAL A 171 -6.85 -8.97 14.79
C VAL A 171 -5.74 -8.87 13.76
N VAL A 172 -4.46 -8.82 14.18
CA VAL A 172 -3.31 -8.73 13.26
C VAL A 172 -3.21 -9.96 12.38
N ILE A 173 -3.37 -11.16 12.94
CA ILE A 173 -3.24 -12.41 12.18
C ILE A 173 -4.40 -12.56 11.19
N VAL A 174 -5.64 -12.39 11.63
CA VAL A 174 -6.82 -12.57 10.78
C VAL A 174 -6.88 -11.49 9.69
N ALA A 175 -6.67 -10.23 10.04
CA ALA A 175 -6.61 -9.14 9.06
C ALA A 175 -5.42 -9.30 8.10
N GLY A 176 -4.25 -9.70 8.61
CA GLY A 176 -3.06 -9.96 7.82
C GLY A 176 -3.29 -11.07 6.79
N LEU A 177 -3.89 -12.18 7.19
CA LEU A 177 -4.23 -13.28 6.29
C LEU A 177 -5.25 -12.85 5.22
N SER A 178 -6.25 -12.07 5.61
CA SER A 178 -7.25 -11.51 4.68
C SER A 178 -6.60 -10.61 3.62
N ILE A 179 -5.60 -9.82 4.01
CA ILE A 179 -4.88 -8.92 3.09
C ILE A 179 -4.05 -9.70 2.07
N VAL A 180 -3.49 -10.85 2.41
CA VAL A 180 -2.70 -11.67 1.46
C VAL A 180 -3.53 -12.01 0.21
N SER A 181 -4.82 -12.32 0.38
CA SER A 181 -5.73 -12.56 -0.75
C SER A 181 -5.92 -11.31 -1.61
N VAL A 182 -6.00 -10.13 -0.97
CA VAL A 182 -6.16 -8.83 -1.65
C VAL A 182 -4.89 -8.42 -2.37
N LEU A 183 -3.72 -8.74 -1.81
CA LEU A 183 -2.44 -8.50 -2.48
C LEU A 183 -2.36 -9.22 -3.82
N GLY A 184 -2.80 -10.47 -3.88
CA GLY A 184 -2.87 -11.22 -5.14
C GLY A 184 -3.70 -10.47 -6.20
N LEU A 185 -4.87 -9.94 -5.80
CA LEU A 185 -5.70 -9.11 -6.68
C LEU A 185 -5.01 -7.79 -7.06
N GLY A 186 -4.29 -7.16 -6.13
CA GLY A 186 -3.51 -5.95 -6.39
C GLY A 186 -2.39 -6.17 -7.42
N PHE A 187 -1.66 -7.29 -7.31
CA PHE A 187 -0.65 -7.66 -8.30
C PHE A 187 -1.26 -8.03 -9.66
N ALA A 188 -2.39 -8.74 -9.67
CA ALA A 188 -3.12 -9.05 -10.90
C ALA A 188 -3.58 -7.75 -11.62
N ALA A 189 -4.14 -6.80 -10.88
CA ALA A 189 -4.52 -5.48 -11.38
C ALA A 189 -3.31 -4.69 -11.90
N GLY A 190 -2.18 -4.72 -11.18
CA GLY A 190 -0.91 -4.15 -11.63
C GLY A 190 -0.45 -4.77 -12.95
N GLY A 191 -0.52 -6.11 -13.07
CA GLY A 191 -0.21 -6.83 -14.30
C GLY A 191 -1.09 -6.41 -15.49
N ILE A 192 -2.40 -6.22 -15.25
CA ILE A 192 -3.32 -5.68 -16.26
C ILE A 192 -2.90 -4.27 -16.70
N THR A 193 -2.43 -3.43 -15.76
CA THR A 193 -1.95 -2.08 -16.09
C THR A 193 -0.69 -2.09 -16.95
N VAL A 194 0.18 -3.11 -16.79
CA VAL A 194 1.34 -3.29 -17.66
C VAL A 194 0.92 -3.58 -19.10
N LEU A 195 -0.12 -4.41 -19.29
CA LEU A 195 -0.65 -4.77 -20.61
C LEU A 195 -1.46 -3.63 -21.24
N TYR A 196 -2.29 -2.98 -20.44
CA TYR A 196 -3.24 -1.94 -20.88
C TYR A 196 -2.98 -0.64 -20.15
N LYS A 197 -2.15 0.24 -20.69
CA LYS A 197 -1.66 1.49 -20.06
C LYS A 197 -2.75 2.46 -19.53
N ARG A 198 -4.02 2.31 -19.93
CA ARG A 198 -5.12 3.26 -19.62
C ARG A 198 -6.31 2.64 -18.88
N VAL A 199 -6.07 1.62 -18.07
CA VAL A 199 -7.15 0.92 -17.32
C VAL A 199 -7.34 1.41 -15.88
N GLY A 200 -6.59 2.43 -15.42
CA GLY A 200 -6.61 2.88 -14.03
C GLY A 200 -8.00 3.17 -13.46
N ASN A 201 -8.88 3.80 -14.25
CA ASN A 201 -10.25 4.09 -13.81
C ASN A 201 -11.09 2.82 -13.57
N TRP A 202 -10.93 1.80 -14.41
CA TRP A 202 -11.59 0.51 -14.24
C TRP A 202 -11.09 -0.22 -13.00
N LEU A 203 -9.79 -0.17 -12.76
CA LEU A 203 -9.18 -0.77 -11.58
C LEU A 203 -9.63 -0.07 -10.29
N ASN A 204 -9.86 1.24 -10.35
CA ASN A 204 -10.43 1.97 -9.23
C ASN A 204 -11.89 1.58 -8.93
N LEU A 205 -12.66 1.15 -9.93
CA LEU A 205 -14.01 0.64 -9.70
C LEU A 205 -14.01 -0.72 -8.97
N LEU A 206 -12.98 -1.55 -9.15
CA LEU A 206 -12.88 -2.84 -8.46
C LEU A 206 -12.82 -2.69 -6.94
N GLN A 207 -12.31 -1.57 -6.41
CA GLN A 207 -12.27 -1.33 -4.97
C GLN A 207 -13.66 -1.32 -4.32
N PHE A 208 -14.71 -0.91 -5.06
CA PHE A 208 -16.09 -0.97 -4.56
C PHE A 208 -16.59 -2.41 -4.47
N GLY A 209 -16.05 -3.33 -5.25
CA GLY A 209 -16.33 -4.76 -5.14
C GLY A 209 -15.92 -5.34 -3.79
N PHE A 210 -14.92 -4.75 -3.11
CA PHE A 210 -14.54 -5.18 -1.77
C PHE A 210 -15.63 -4.95 -0.72
N ILE A 211 -16.54 -3.98 -0.91
CA ILE A 211 -17.70 -3.79 -0.04
C ILE A 211 -18.57 -5.05 -0.08
N VAL A 212 -18.84 -5.55 -1.30
CA VAL A 212 -19.64 -6.77 -1.49
C VAL A 212 -18.94 -7.99 -0.86
N LEU A 213 -17.61 -8.11 -1.06
CA LEU A 213 -16.84 -9.22 -0.51
C LEU A 213 -16.79 -9.22 1.03
N VAL A 214 -16.64 -8.04 1.65
CA VAL A 214 -16.64 -7.89 3.10
C VAL A 214 -18.03 -8.12 3.70
N SER A 215 -19.10 -7.75 2.97
CA SER A 215 -20.49 -7.93 3.39
C SER A 215 -21.03 -9.34 3.07
N ALA A 216 -20.32 -10.14 2.29
CA ALA A 216 -20.76 -11.46 1.83
C ALA A 216 -21.19 -12.43 2.95
N PRO A 217 -20.58 -12.45 4.15
CA PRO A 217 -21.02 -13.31 5.25
C PRO A 217 -22.45 -13.07 5.71
N VAL A 218 -22.98 -11.86 5.49
CA VAL A 218 -24.37 -11.50 5.85
C VAL A 218 -25.39 -12.23 4.97
N LEU A 219 -24.98 -12.67 3.77
CA LEU A 219 -25.87 -13.30 2.79
C LEU A 219 -26.14 -14.79 3.07
N ASP A 220 -25.44 -15.41 4.05
CA ASP A 220 -25.56 -16.83 4.44
C ASP A 220 -25.58 -17.85 3.28
N ALA A 221 -25.05 -17.47 2.13
CA ALA A 221 -25.03 -18.31 0.95
C ALA A 221 -23.77 -19.20 0.92
N PRO A 222 -23.88 -20.50 0.52
CA PRO A 222 -22.73 -21.42 0.58
C PRO A 222 -21.56 -21.01 -0.33
N TRP A 223 -21.82 -20.27 -1.39
CA TRP A 223 -20.80 -19.77 -2.32
C TRP A 223 -19.95 -18.63 -1.74
N THR A 224 -20.44 -17.91 -0.69
CA THR A 224 -19.68 -16.85 -0.03
C THR A 224 -18.41 -17.36 0.63
N ARG A 225 -18.38 -18.64 0.99
CA ARG A 225 -17.21 -19.32 1.60
C ARG A 225 -16.00 -19.41 0.65
N PHE A 226 -16.22 -19.34 -0.65
CA PHE A 226 -15.14 -19.36 -1.65
C PHE A 226 -14.62 -17.97 -2.00
N LEU A 227 -15.27 -16.92 -1.53
CA LEU A 227 -14.87 -15.55 -1.83
C LEU A 227 -13.68 -15.12 -0.97
N PRO A 228 -12.66 -14.53 -1.59
CA PRO A 228 -11.59 -13.88 -0.84
C PRO A 228 -12.20 -12.79 0.07
N LEU A 229 -11.64 -12.57 1.22
CA LEU A 229 -12.12 -11.67 2.27
C LEU A 229 -13.40 -12.09 3.02
N ALA A 230 -14.30 -12.88 2.46
CA ALA A 230 -15.53 -13.28 3.14
C ALA A 230 -15.24 -14.05 4.43
N HIS A 231 -14.33 -15.04 4.37
CA HIS A 231 -13.87 -15.74 5.56
C HIS A 231 -13.17 -14.81 6.55
N GLY A 232 -12.27 -13.96 6.05
CA GLY A 232 -11.57 -12.99 6.89
C GLY A 232 -12.52 -12.04 7.60
N SER A 233 -13.56 -11.56 6.92
CA SER A 233 -14.57 -10.67 7.54
C SER A 233 -15.41 -11.39 8.58
N ALA A 234 -15.83 -12.64 8.32
CA ALA A 234 -16.57 -13.44 9.28
C ALA A 234 -15.74 -13.75 10.55
N LEU A 235 -14.49 -14.16 10.37
CA LEU A 235 -13.58 -14.43 11.48
C LEU A 235 -13.26 -13.16 12.27
N LEU A 236 -13.02 -12.04 11.58
CA LEU A 236 -12.72 -10.77 12.23
C LEU A 236 -13.92 -10.24 13.03
N GLN A 237 -15.14 -10.36 12.49
CA GLN A 237 -16.36 -10.03 13.23
C GLN A 237 -16.50 -10.90 14.48
N ARG A 238 -16.29 -12.22 14.38
CA ARG A 238 -16.32 -13.11 15.54
C ARG A 238 -15.27 -12.73 16.58
N ALA A 239 -14.04 -12.44 16.15
CA ALA A 239 -12.97 -12.05 17.05
C ALA A 239 -13.24 -10.72 17.76
N MET A 240 -13.67 -9.69 17.02
CA MET A 240 -13.79 -8.33 17.56
C MET A 240 -15.13 -8.07 18.27
N VAL A 241 -16.23 -8.67 17.79
CA VAL A 241 -17.57 -8.46 18.37
C VAL A 241 -17.83 -9.44 19.49
N TYR A 242 -17.49 -10.72 19.30
CA TYR A 242 -17.77 -11.78 20.30
C TYR A 242 -16.57 -12.14 21.18
N GLY A 243 -15.40 -11.56 20.91
CA GLY A 243 -14.19 -11.79 21.71
C GLY A 243 -13.59 -13.18 21.58
N VAL A 244 -13.90 -13.91 20.50
CA VAL A 244 -13.39 -15.26 20.24
C VAL A 244 -11.90 -15.19 19.90
N ARG A 245 -11.07 -15.94 20.63
CA ARG A 245 -9.63 -15.97 20.43
C ARG A 245 -9.22 -16.96 19.34
N LEU A 246 -8.02 -16.78 18.80
CA LEU A 246 -7.49 -17.57 17.67
C LEU A 246 -7.53 -19.09 17.90
N TRP A 247 -7.34 -19.54 19.13
CA TRP A 247 -7.35 -20.98 19.48
C TRP A 247 -8.74 -21.56 19.72
N GLU A 248 -9.80 -20.76 19.58
CA GLU A 248 -11.19 -21.17 19.70
C GLU A 248 -11.87 -21.32 18.32
N PHE A 249 -11.15 -21.04 17.24
CA PHE A 249 -11.54 -21.27 15.84
C PHE A 249 -11.14 -22.67 15.39
#